data_afad7c451bfd4474e31fe69d1ddd706b
#
_entry.id   afad7c451bfd4474e31fe69d1ddd706b
#
_cell.length_a   1.000
_cell.length_b   1.000
_cell.length_c   1.000
_cell.angle_alpha   90.00
_cell.angle_beta   90.00
_cell.angle_gamma   90.00
#
_symmetry.space_group_name_H-M   'P 1'
#
loop_
_entity.id
_entity.type
_entity.pdbx_description
1 polymer ?
#
loop_
_entity_poly.entity_id
_entity_poly.type
_entity_poly.pdbx_seq_one_letter_code
_entity_poly.pdbx_strand_id
1 'polypeptide(L)'
;MIHDMHVDNDAFMKIKEGTKTVELRLNDVKRRNLHVGEIIILENRTSKEKINVKIVGLKKYPSFKELYADFSPISLGYNEEETASYHDMEKYYSKEEILKYGVLAIEIVLI
;
A
#
# COMPACT_ATOMS: atom_id res chain seq x y z
N MET A 1 10.06 -14.27 -6.63
CA MET A 1 9.16 -14.82 -5.59
C MET A 1 7.79 -14.19 -5.71
N ILE A 2 6.75 -14.91 -5.31
CA ILE A 2 5.37 -14.43 -5.35
C ILE A 2 4.85 -14.28 -3.93
N HIS A 3 4.24 -13.14 -3.64
CA HIS A 3 3.67 -12.81 -2.34
C HIS A 3 2.15 -12.70 -2.43
N ASP A 4 1.46 -12.94 -1.33
CA ASP A 4 0.00 -12.78 -1.23
C ASP A 4 -0.31 -11.65 -0.27
N MET A 5 -1.26 -10.78 -0.66
CA MET A 5 -1.77 -9.73 0.20
C MET A 5 -3.26 -9.57 0.00
N HIS A 6 -3.95 -9.14 1.07
CA HIS A 6 -5.37 -8.82 1.01
C HIS A 6 -5.55 -7.31 1.07
N VAL A 7 -6.47 -6.78 0.29
CA VAL A 7 -6.82 -5.36 0.29
C VAL A 7 -8.34 -5.20 0.32
N ASP A 8 -8.79 -4.06 0.84
CA ASP A 8 -10.21 -3.74 0.86
C ASP A 8 -10.72 -3.47 -0.56
N ASN A 9 -12.03 -3.59 -0.77
CA ASN A 9 -12.64 -3.42 -2.08
C ASN A 9 -12.29 -2.10 -2.75
N ASP A 10 -12.35 -0.99 -2.01
CA ASP A 10 -12.05 0.32 -2.59
C ASP A 10 -10.61 0.39 -3.12
N ALA A 11 -9.66 -0.04 -2.33
CA ALA A 11 -8.24 -0.09 -2.75
C ALA A 11 -8.06 -1.02 -3.94
N PHE A 12 -8.68 -2.21 -3.89
CA PHE A 12 -8.59 -3.19 -4.98
C PHE A 12 -9.05 -2.62 -6.31
N MET A 13 -10.22 -1.96 -6.32
CA MET A 13 -10.79 -1.39 -7.54
C MET A 13 -9.89 -0.29 -8.10
N LYS A 14 -9.34 0.57 -7.26
CA LYS A 14 -8.45 1.65 -7.69
C LYS A 14 -7.10 1.12 -8.22
N ILE A 15 -6.58 0.06 -7.64
CA ILE A 15 -5.38 -0.61 -8.15
C ILE A 15 -5.69 -1.23 -9.53
N LYS A 16 -6.82 -1.91 -9.65
CA LYS A 16 -7.25 -2.54 -10.89
C LYS A 16 -7.46 -1.51 -12.01
N GLU A 17 -7.98 -0.33 -11.67
CA GLU A 17 -8.16 0.78 -12.60
C GLU A 17 -6.86 1.52 -12.93
N GLY A 18 -5.82 1.34 -12.13
CA GLY A 18 -4.52 1.96 -12.32
C GLY A 18 -4.35 3.33 -11.68
N THR A 19 -5.31 3.81 -10.89
CA THR A 19 -5.20 5.11 -10.21
C THR A 19 -4.39 5.01 -8.91
N LYS A 20 -4.64 3.97 -8.11
CA LYS A 20 -3.82 3.71 -6.93
C LYS A 20 -2.60 2.89 -7.35
N THR A 21 -1.42 3.47 -7.19
CA THR A 21 -0.15 2.84 -7.59
C THR A 21 0.79 2.62 -6.41
N VAL A 22 0.37 2.97 -5.20
CA VAL A 22 1.17 2.80 -3.97
C VAL A 22 0.31 2.10 -2.92
N GLU A 23 0.79 0.95 -2.46
CA GLU A 23 0.21 0.25 -1.32
C GLU A 23 1.00 0.62 -0.07
N LEU A 24 0.30 0.85 1.04
CA LEU A 24 0.89 1.33 2.29
C LEU A 24 0.80 0.24 3.36
N ARG A 25 1.94 -0.11 3.93
CA ARG A 25 2.03 -1.16 4.97
C ARG A 25 3.03 -0.76 6.06
N LEU A 26 2.98 -1.44 7.20
CA LEU A 26 4.08 -1.38 8.16
C LEU A 26 5.30 -2.04 7.53
N ASN A 27 6.49 -1.54 7.86
CA ASN A 27 7.74 -2.17 7.46
C ASN A 27 8.13 -3.26 8.46
N ASP A 28 7.21 -4.17 8.72
CA ASP A 28 7.40 -5.28 9.65
C ASP A 28 8.21 -6.42 9.01
N VAL A 29 8.46 -7.48 9.78
CA VAL A 29 9.28 -8.61 9.32
C VAL A 29 8.74 -9.21 8.02
N LYS A 30 7.42 -9.33 7.88
CA LYS A 30 6.82 -9.91 6.68
C LYS A 30 7.09 -9.06 5.44
N ARG A 31 6.98 -7.73 5.56
CA ARG A 31 7.16 -6.82 4.41
C ARG A 31 8.63 -6.58 4.07
N ARG A 32 9.54 -6.81 5.01
CA ARG A 32 10.99 -6.69 4.73
C ARG A 32 11.50 -7.75 3.76
N ASN A 33 10.71 -8.78 3.49
CA ASN A 33 11.03 -9.82 2.50
C ASN A 33 10.60 -9.47 1.08
N LEU A 34 9.98 -8.31 0.87
CA LEU A 34 9.59 -7.86 -0.47
C LEU A 34 10.79 -7.25 -1.20
N HIS A 35 10.91 -7.54 -2.49
CA HIS A 35 11.98 -7.00 -3.33
C HIS A 35 11.40 -6.48 -4.66
N VAL A 36 12.01 -5.43 -5.18
CA VAL A 36 11.65 -4.87 -6.48
C VAL A 36 11.78 -5.97 -7.55
N GLY A 37 10.79 -6.03 -8.44
CA GLY A 37 10.70 -7.05 -9.48
C GLY A 37 9.84 -8.25 -9.12
N GLU A 38 9.52 -8.42 -7.84
CA GLU A 38 8.67 -9.53 -7.39
C GLU A 38 7.19 -9.23 -7.64
N ILE A 39 6.38 -10.29 -7.60
CA ILE A 39 4.95 -10.21 -7.87
C ILE A 39 4.16 -10.33 -6.57
N ILE A 40 3.10 -9.54 -6.46
CA ILE A 40 2.13 -9.67 -5.39
C ILE A 40 0.80 -10.07 -6.01
N ILE A 41 0.21 -11.13 -5.49
CA ILE A 41 -1.18 -11.48 -5.78
C ILE A 41 -2.05 -10.75 -4.77
N LEU A 42 -2.83 -9.78 -5.23
CA LEU A 42 -3.73 -9.02 -4.38
C LEU A 42 -5.11 -9.65 -4.43
N GLU A 43 -5.66 -9.94 -3.27
CA GLU A 43 -7.02 -10.48 -3.15
C GLU A 43 -7.95 -9.44 -2.54
N ASN A 44 -9.07 -9.20 -3.21
CA ASN A 44 -10.14 -8.37 -2.69
C ASN A 44 -10.81 -9.09 -1.51
N ARG A 45 -10.82 -8.48 -0.33
CA ARG A 45 -11.40 -9.09 0.88
C ARG A 45 -12.89 -9.38 0.75
N THR A 46 -13.60 -8.61 -0.04
CA THR A 46 -15.05 -8.73 -0.22
C THR A 46 -15.40 -9.71 -1.32
N SER A 47 -14.90 -9.51 -2.53
CA SER A 47 -15.27 -10.30 -3.71
C SER A 47 -14.45 -11.57 -3.89
N LYS A 48 -13.30 -11.66 -3.24
CA LYS A 48 -12.29 -12.71 -3.39
C LYS A 48 -11.63 -12.72 -4.77
N GLU A 49 -11.88 -11.72 -5.60
CA GLU A 49 -11.18 -11.55 -6.87
C GLU A 49 -9.69 -11.31 -6.60
N LYS A 50 -8.85 -11.81 -7.51
CA LYS A 50 -7.39 -11.67 -7.42
C LYS A 50 -6.85 -10.98 -8.66
N ILE A 51 -5.86 -10.11 -8.46
CA ILE A 51 -5.07 -9.51 -9.54
C ILE A 51 -3.60 -9.61 -9.20
N ASN A 52 -2.76 -9.61 -10.23
CA ASN A 52 -1.32 -9.65 -10.08
C ASN A 52 -0.74 -8.26 -10.31
N VAL A 53 0.14 -7.84 -9.42
CA VAL A 53 0.90 -6.60 -9.57
C VAL A 53 2.38 -6.89 -9.40
N LYS A 54 3.22 -6.06 -10.04
CA LYS A 54 4.67 -6.14 -9.91
C LYS A 54 5.16 -5.00 -9.04
N ILE A 55 6.07 -5.30 -8.13
CA ILE A 55 6.74 -4.30 -7.29
C ILE A 55 7.77 -3.58 -8.15
N VAL A 56 7.61 -2.26 -8.29
CA VAL A 56 8.55 -1.42 -9.04
C VAL A 56 9.31 -0.45 -8.15
N GLY A 57 8.94 -0.30 -6.90
CA GLY A 57 9.65 0.50 -5.93
C GLY A 57 9.28 0.13 -4.50
N LEU A 58 10.22 0.31 -3.59
CA LEU A 58 10.03 0.09 -2.16
C LEU A 58 10.72 1.23 -1.43
N LYS A 59 9.96 2.04 -0.68
CA LYS A 59 10.47 3.19 0.05
C LYS A 59 10.06 3.13 1.52
N LYS A 60 11.03 3.26 2.41
CA LYS A 60 10.84 3.21 3.85
C LYS A 60 10.74 4.60 4.43
N TYR A 61 9.85 4.78 5.41
CA TYR A 61 9.65 6.05 6.12
C TYR A 61 9.50 5.79 7.61
N PRO A 62 9.84 6.77 8.47
CA PRO A 62 9.63 6.63 9.92
C PRO A 62 8.14 6.55 10.29
N SER A 63 7.30 7.27 9.55
CA SER A 63 5.86 7.30 9.80
C SER A 63 5.09 7.61 8.50
N PHE A 64 3.76 7.50 8.56
CA PHE A 64 2.91 7.82 7.41
C PHE A 64 2.93 9.32 7.07
N LYS A 65 3.25 10.19 8.02
CA LYS A 65 3.37 11.62 7.74
C LYS A 65 4.40 11.89 6.65
N GLU A 66 5.58 11.31 6.76
CA GLU A 66 6.65 11.48 5.79
C GLU A 66 6.30 10.78 4.47
N LEU A 67 5.66 9.61 4.53
CA LEU A 67 5.24 8.91 3.33
C LEU A 67 4.22 9.73 2.53
N TYR A 68 3.23 10.30 3.19
CA TYR A 68 2.20 11.11 2.53
C TYR A 68 2.77 12.39 1.90
N ALA A 69 3.90 12.89 2.40
CA ALA A 69 4.56 14.07 1.83
C ALA A 69 5.22 13.78 0.48
N ASP A 70 5.54 12.52 0.20
CA ASP A 70 6.29 12.11 -1.00
C ASP A 70 5.42 11.66 -2.17
N PHE A 71 4.14 11.37 -1.93
CA PHE A 71 3.26 10.80 -2.97
C PHE A 71 2.00 11.64 -3.13
N SER A 72 1.49 11.70 -4.37
CA SER A 72 0.21 12.37 -4.62
C SER A 72 -0.93 11.61 -3.94
N PRO A 73 -1.97 12.30 -3.46
CA PRO A 73 -3.12 11.63 -2.85
C PRO A 73 -3.76 10.57 -3.75
N ILE A 74 -3.86 10.85 -5.04
CA ILE A 74 -4.46 9.90 -6.01
C ILE A 74 -3.67 8.59 -6.06
N SER A 75 -2.34 8.68 -6.09
CA SER A 75 -1.50 7.47 -6.11
C SER A 75 -1.64 6.63 -4.83
N LEU A 76 -1.97 7.26 -3.71
CA LEU A 76 -2.20 6.58 -2.42
C LEU A 76 -3.61 5.98 -2.29
N GLY A 77 -4.51 6.26 -3.24
CA GLY A 77 -5.84 5.70 -3.24
C GLY A 77 -6.97 6.66 -2.88
N TYR A 78 -6.69 7.95 -2.80
CA TYR A 78 -7.72 8.97 -2.62
C TYR A 78 -8.29 9.38 -3.98
N ASN A 79 -9.55 9.80 -4.01
CA ASN A 79 -10.12 10.44 -5.20
C ASN A 79 -9.98 11.97 -5.09
N GLU A 80 -10.34 12.68 -6.15
CA GLU A 80 -10.12 14.13 -6.23
C GLU A 80 -10.89 14.95 -5.19
N GLU A 81 -12.06 14.46 -4.75
CA GLU A 81 -12.88 15.16 -3.77
C GLU A 81 -12.45 14.88 -2.33
N GLU A 82 -11.64 13.86 -2.10
CA GLU A 82 -11.20 13.48 -0.76
C GLU A 82 -10.00 14.32 -0.32
N THR A 83 -9.98 14.68 0.96
CA THR A 83 -8.82 15.31 1.59
C THR A 83 -7.92 14.20 2.17
N ALA A 84 -6.71 14.07 1.64
CA ALA A 84 -5.77 13.09 2.14
C ALA A 84 -5.26 13.49 3.53
N SER A 85 -5.23 12.52 4.44
CA SER A 85 -4.67 12.69 5.77
C SER A 85 -3.96 11.41 6.19
N TYR A 86 -2.71 11.52 6.65
CA TYR A 86 -1.99 10.36 7.16
C TYR A 86 -2.65 9.77 8.42
N HIS A 87 -3.48 10.55 9.11
CA HIS A 87 -4.27 10.06 10.24
C HIS A 87 -5.27 8.97 9.85
N ASP A 88 -5.64 8.89 8.56
CA ASP A 88 -6.51 7.82 8.07
C ASP A 88 -5.90 6.44 8.27
N MET A 89 -4.58 6.34 8.34
CA MET A 89 -3.88 5.08 8.56
C MET A 89 -3.95 4.59 10.00
N GLU A 90 -4.36 5.45 10.94
CA GLU A 90 -4.46 5.10 12.36
C GLU A 90 -5.56 4.08 12.63
N LYS A 91 -6.53 3.93 11.74
CA LYS A 91 -7.56 2.88 11.86
C LYS A 91 -7.02 1.47 11.55
N TYR A 92 -5.87 1.38 10.88
CA TYR A 92 -5.24 0.10 10.53
C TYR A 92 -4.09 -0.27 11.45
N TYR A 93 -3.33 0.72 11.92
CA TYR A 93 -2.09 0.52 12.66
C TYR A 93 -2.01 1.46 13.85
N SER A 94 -1.57 0.93 14.99
CA SER A 94 -1.37 1.72 16.20
C SER A 94 -0.12 2.61 16.08
N LYS A 95 -0.07 3.67 16.89
CA LYS A 95 1.11 4.54 16.95
C LYS A 95 2.35 3.76 17.41
N GLU A 96 2.15 2.78 18.31
CA GLU A 96 3.23 1.95 18.82
C GLU A 96 3.82 1.07 17.73
N GLU A 97 2.99 0.47 16.88
CA GLU A 97 3.44 -0.34 15.75
C GLU A 97 4.20 0.50 14.74
N ILE A 98 3.68 1.68 14.42
CA ILE A 98 4.33 2.60 13.48
C ILE A 98 5.70 3.01 14.00
N LEU A 99 5.80 3.36 15.28
CA LEU A 99 7.06 3.75 15.89
C LEU A 99 8.07 2.59 15.90
N LYS A 100 7.59 1.37 16.14
CA LYS A 100 8.45 0.19 16.24
C LYS A 100 9.02 -0.25 14.89
N TYR A 101 8.18 -0.27 13.84
CA TYR A 101 8.54 -0.85 12.57
C TYR A 101 8.84 0.17 11.46
N GLY A 102 8.31 1.37 11.58
CA GLY A 102 8.24 2.29 10.47
C GLY A 102 7.22 1.83 9.45
N VAL A 103 7.15 2.53 8.33
CA VAL A 103 6.16 2.25 7.29
C VAL A 103 6.84 2.07 5.93
N LEU A 104 6.14 1.42 5.02
CA LEU A 104 6.65 1.06 3.72
C LEU A 104 5.66 1.49 2.63
N ALA A 105 6.16 2.22 1.66
CA ALA A 105 5.44 2.49 0.41
C ALA A 105 5.86 1.44 -0.61
N ILE A 106 4.90 0.66 -1.09
CA ILE A 106 5.11 -0.37 -2.10
C ILE A 106 4.56 0.17 -3.41
N GLU A 107 5.44 0.56 -4.31
CA GLU A 107 5.05 1.06 -5.63
C GLU A 107 4.79 -0.12 -6.54
N ILE A 108 3.62 -0.17 -7.16
CA ILE A 108 3.15 -1.33 -7.92
C ILE A 108 2.61 -0.93 -9.29
N VAL A 109 2.70 -1.86 -10.24
CA VAL A 109 2.05 -1.76 -11.55
C VAL A 109 1.27 -3.04 -11.82
N LEU A 110 0.14 -2.89 -12.48
CA LEU A 110 -0.68 -4.03 -12.89
C LEU A 110 0.03 -4.80 -14.02
N ILE A 111 -0.02 -6.11 -13.95
CA ILE A 111 0.55 -6.96 -14.99
C ILE A 111 -0.45 -7.93 -15.57
#